data_3f3454aef43ab3bc91f7a36566b1bb54
#
_entry.id   3f3454aef43ab3bc91f7a36566b1bb54
#
_cell.length_a   1.000
_cell.length_b   1.000
_cell.length_c   1.000
_cell.angle_alpha   90.00
_cell.angle_beta   90.00
_cell.angle_gamma   90.00
#
_symmetry.space_group_name_H-M   'P 1'
#
loop_
_entity.id
_entity.type
_entity.pdbx_description
1 polymer ?
#
loop_
_entity_poly.entity_id
_entity_poly.type
_entity_poly.pdbx_seq_one_letter_code
_entity_poly.pdbx_strand_id
1 'polypeptide(L)'
;MCHVGWIVVVLGTVAAGPLMAADLVAIEGCTLVPTDWADGDSFRIRTPDGEEHTVRLYGADCLETHVGDETDARRLRSQRRYFGITEARSTAADSIVFAKEQGRLATAATRAFLQQPFTIHTSFADGRGDARFKRIYAFVFDAKGRDLSAYLVAEGLARAYGVSRSTLAGESADDYREKLRDLELQAAKRGLGVWAFTDWDQLPEERRLERDEARALQQAVDGGTLPPGTRIDPNTASRDELMRLPGVGEALANRIIEGRPYAKPADLDRVPGIGAATLRELTPLLEFPRGTAKPPAR
;
A
#
# COMPACT_ATOMS: atom_id res chain seq x y z
N MET A 1 -23.92 2.73 -69.57
CA MET A 1 -24.09 3.67 -68.42
C MET A 1 -23.62 2.96 -67.18
N CYS A 2 -22.39 3.22 -66.76
CA CYS A 2 -21.81 2.61 -65.53
C CYS A 2 -22.00 3.60 -64.35
N HIS A 3 -22.72 3.13 -63.33
CA HIS A 3 -22.84 3.86 -62.07
C HIS A 3 -21.68 3.47 -61.14
N VAL A 4 -20.77 4.43 -60.86
CA VAL A 4 -19.73 4.30 -59.86
C VAL A 4 -20.31 4.76 -58.53
N GLY A 5 -20.53 3.83 -57.62
CA GLY A 5 -20.96 4.11 -56.26
C GLY A 5 -19.73 4.49 -55.38
N TRP A 6 -19.77 5.67 -54.80
CA TRP A 6 -18.78 6.12 -53.81
C TRP A 6 -19.12 5.52 -52.44
N ILE A 7 -18.21 4.70 -51.90
CA ILE A 7 -18.29 4.25 -50.49
C ILE A 7 -17.61 5.30 -49.63
N VAL A 8 -18.39 6.01 -48.84
CA VAL A 8 -17.86 6.91 -47.79
C VAL A 8 -17.56 6.06 -46.57
N VAL A 9 -16.29 5.83 -46.30
CA VAL A 9 -15.83 5.24 -45.04
C VAL A 9 -15.77 6.34 -44.00
N VAL A 10 -16.73 6.35 -43.08
CA VAL A 10 -16.69 7.21 -41.90
C VAL A 10 -15.74 6.56 -40.87
N LEU A 11 -14.51 7.06 -40.79
CA LEU A 11 -13.61 6.74 -39.70
C LEU A 11 -14.13 7.43 -38.42
N GLY A 12 -14.86 6.69 -37.62
CA GLY A 12 -15.20 7.11 -36.26
C GLY A 12 -13.95 7.15 -35.39
N THR A 13 -13.52 8.33 -35.05
CA THR A 13 -12.51 8.54 -33.98
C THR A 13 -13.14 8.15 -32.65
N VAL A 14 -12.83 6.95 -32.16
CA VAL A 14 -13.12 6.58 -30.77
C VAL A 14 -12.21 7.43 -29.90
N ALA A 15 -12.78 8.46 -29.29
CA ALA A 15 -12.10 9.23 -28.24
C ALA A 15 -11.86 8.26 -27.07
N ALA A 16 -10.59 7.90 -26.83
CA ALA A 16 -10.21 7.22 -25.62
C ALA A 16 -10.49 8.17 -24.46
N GLY A 17 -11.54 7.89 -23.68
CA GLY A 17 -11.80 8.59 -22.43
C GLY A 17 -10.62 8.43 -21.48
N PRO A 18 -10.47 9.34 -20.47
CA PRO A 18 -9.40 9.23 -19.50
C PRO A 18 -9.49 7.84 -18.84
N LEU A 19 -8.36 7.13 -18.80
CA LEU A 19 -8.25 5.90 -18.01
C LEU A 19 -8.47 6.30 -16.54
N MET A 20 -9.64 5.97 -16.02
CA MET A 20 -9.94 6.13 -14.60
C MET A 20 -9.25 5.01 -13.82
N ALA A 21 -8.78 5.32 -12.59
CA ALA A 21 -8.32 4.27 -11.68
C ALA A 21 -9.42 3.18 -11.61
N ALA A 22 -9.03 1.90 -11.69
CA ALA A 22 -10.01 0.82 -11.67
C ALA A 22 -10.91 0.94 -10.44
N ASP A 23 -12.23 0.90 -10.63
CA ASP A 23 -13.19 1.04 -9.53
C ASP A 23 -13.04 -0.09 -8.52
N LEU A 24 -13.30 0.23 -7.25
CA LEU A 24 -13.41 -0.79 -6.22
C LEU A 24 -14.64 -1.67 -6.51
N VAL A 25 -14.48 -2.97 -6.34
CA VAL A 25 -15.57 -3.92 -6.32
C VAL A 25 -15.70 -4.50 -4.93
N ALA A 26 -16.95 -4.72 -4.49
CA ALA A 26 -17.24 -5.43 -3.24
C ALA A 26 -17.34 -6.94 -3.53
N ILE A 27 -16.68 -7.76 -2.72
CA ILE A 27 -16.76 -9.21 -2.75
C ILE A 27 -17.19 -9.64 -1.34
N GLU A 28 -18.42 -10.10 -1.21
CA GLU A 28 -19.01 -10.56 0.04
C GLU A 28 -18.77 -12.06 0.25
N GLY A 29 -18.84 -12.52 1.49
CA GLY A 29 -18.71 -13.95 1.81
C GLY A 29 -17.31 -14.52 1.70
N CYS A 30 -16.30 -13.69 1.72
CA CYS A 30 -14.90 -14.11 1.79
C CYS A 30 -14.61 -14.82 3.11
N THR A 31 -13.67 -15.76 3.10
CA THR A 31 -13.22 -16.49 4.29
C THR A 31 -11.70 -16.38 4.45
N LEU A 32 -11.23 -16.36 5.70
CA LEU A 32 -9.80 -16.37 6.00
C LEU A 32 -9.21 -17.75 5.72
N VAL A 33 -8.09 -17.79 5.01
CA VAL A 33 -7.28 -19.00 4.82
C VAL A 33 -6.09 -18.94 5.76
N PRO A 34 -6.00 -19.80 6.79
CA PRO A 34 -4.87 -19.80 7.71
C PRO A 34 -3.55 -20.09 6.99
N THR A 35 -2.53 -19.30 7.28
CA THR A 35 -1.15 -19.51 6.80
C THR A 35 -0.18 -19.14 7.92
N ASP A 36 1.01 -19.71 7.90
CA ASP A 36 2.03 -19.45 8.92
C ASP A 36 2.76 -18.12 8.71
N TRP A 37 2.75 -17.60 7.49
CA TRP A 37 3.39 -16.34 7.13
C TRP A 37 2.49 -15.11 7.31
N ALA A 38 1.19 -15.30 7.54
CA ALA A 38 0.26 -14.18 7.69
C ALA A 38 0.62 -13.30 8.89
N ASP A 39 0.52 -11.99 8.70
CA ASP A 39 0.59 -10.99 9.75
C ASP A 39 -0.74 -10.23 9.89
N GLY A 40 -0.78 -9.20 10.75
CA GLY A 40 -2.02 -8.49 11.06
C GLY A 40 -2.61 -7.74 9.87
N ASP A 41 -1.80 -7.28 8.92
CA ASP A 41 -2.22 -6.47 7.77
C ASP A 41 -2.07 -7.18 6.42
N SER A 42 -1.50 -8.39 6.40
CA SER A 42 -1.32 -9.19 5.19
C SER A 42 -1.68 -10.65 5.46
N PHE A 43 -2.66 -11.18 4.75
CA PHE A 43 -3.18 -12.52 4.98
C PHE A 43 -3.84 -13.08 3.72
N ARG A 44 -4.05 -14.39 3.71
CA ARG A 44 -4.73 -15.08 2.60
C ARG A 44 -6.20 -15.20 2.86
N ILE A 45 -6.98 -14.97 1.81
CA ILE A 45 -8.43 -15.12 1.81
C ILE A 45 -8.86 -16.06 0.69
N ARG A 46 -10.08 -16.59 0.81
CA ARG A 46 -10.79 -17.29 -0.26
C ARG A 46 -12.09 -16.58 -0.52
N THR A 47 -12.36 -16.29 -1.78
CA THR A 47 -13.62 -15.72 -2.27
C THR A 47 -14.69 -16.79 -2.43
N PRO A 48 -15.99 -16.45 -2.55
CA PRO A 48 -17.08 -17.44 -2.68
C PRO A 48 -16.98 -18.34 -3.92
N ASP A 49 -16.33 -17.88 -4.99
CA ASP A 49 -16.06 -18.64 -6.21
C ASP A 49 -14.85 -19.59 -6.08
N GLY A 50 -14.17 -19.58 -4.90
CA GLY A 50 -13.08 -20.47 -4.57
C GLY A 50 -11.69 -19.95 -4.91
N GLU A 51 -11.56 -18.75 -5.47
CA GLU A 51 -10.25 -18.13 -5.73
C GLU A 51 -9.55 -17.70 -4.44
N GLU A 52 -8.23 -17.84 -4.39
CA GLU A 52 -7.42 -17.40 -3.26
C GLU A 52 -6.59 -16.17 -3.62
N HIS A 53 -6.64 -15.18 -2.74
CA HIS A 53 -5.85 -13.96 -2.85
C HIS A 53 -5.09 -13.68 -1.56
N THR A 54 -3.88 -13.16 -1.70
CA THR A 54 -3.19 -12.53 -0.58
C THR A 54 -3.59 -11.07 -0.53
N VAL A 55 -4.27 -10.68 0.55
CA VAL A 55 -4.70 -9.30 0.79
C VAL A 55 -3.63 -8.56 1.57
N ARG A 56 -3.44 -7.27 1.27
CA ARG A 56 -2.81 -6.27 2.12
C ARG A 56 -3.82 -5.16 2.40
N LEU A 57 -3.90 -4.73 3.66
CA LEU A 57 -4.83 -3.69 4.07
C LEU A 57 -4.45 -2.33 3.50
N TYR A 58 -5.45 -1.54 3.12
CA TYR A 58 -5.28 -0.10 2.90
C TYR A 58 -5.11 0.62 4.25
N GLY A 59 -4.14 1.51 4.32
CA GLY A 59 -4.00 2.50 5.39
C GLY A 59 -3.52 2.00 6.75
N ALA A 60 -3.32 0.70 6.94
CA ALA A 60 -2.81 0.13 8.19
C ALA A 60 -1.53 -0.68 7.95
N ASP A 61 -0.59 -0.60 8.90
CA ASP A 61 0.69 -1.32 8.86
C ASP A 61 1.00 -1.86 10.27
N CYS A 62 0.98 -3.18 10.41
CA CYS A 62 1.27 -3.88 11.66
C CYS A 62 2.76 -4.15 11.80
N LEU A 63 3.21 -4.38 13.05
CA LEU A 63 4.58 -4.83 13.31
C LEU A 63 4.83 -6.19 12.66
N GLU A 64 5.99 -6.32 12.00
CA GLU A 64 6.41 -7.56 11.34
C GLU A 64 6.55 -8.71 12.35
N THR A 65 5.96 -9.84 12.04
CA THR A 65 6.09 -11.07 12.87
C THR A 65 7.29 -11.91 12.45
N HIS A 66 7.62 -11.87 11.16
CA HIS A 66 8.71 -12.61 10.55
C HIS A 66 9.73 -11.63 9.98
N VAL A 67 10.99 -11.96 10.12
CA VAL A 67 12.10 -11.23 9.52
C VAL A 67 12.90 -12.24 8.74
N GLY A 68 12.64 -12.32 7.45
CA GLY A 68 13.26 -13.27 6.55
C GLY A 68 14.47 -12.72 5.81
N ASP A 69 14.51 -11.40 5.63
CA ASP A 69 15.56 -10.72 4.89
C ASP A 69 15.87 -9.32 5.48
N GLU A 70 16.79 -8.61 4.84
CA GLU A 70 17.21 -7.27 5.26
C GLU A 70 16.09 -6.22 5.07
N THR A 71 15.17 -6.42 4.15
CA THR A 71 14.05 -5.51 3.90
C THR A 71 13.06 -5.58 5.06
N ASP A 72 12.72 -6.79 5.51
CA ASP A 72 11.90 -7.02 6.69
C ASP A 72 12.57 -6.44 7.95
N ALA A 73 13.89 -6.64 8.10
CA ALA A 73 14.64 -6.11 9.22
C ALA A 73 14.61 -4.57 9.25
N ARG A 74 14.77 -3.91 8.10
CA ARG A 74 14.66 -2.45 7.98
C ARG A 74 13.24 -1.97 8.30
N ARG A 75 12.22 -2.67 7.83
CA ARG A 75 10.82 -2.36 8.12
C ARG A 75 10.53 -2.46 9.61
N LEU A 76 10.91 -3.56 10.26
CA LEU A 76 10.73 -3.74 11.69
C LEU A 76 11.47 -2.67 12.50
N ARG A 77 12.68 -2.25 12.08
CA ARG A 77 13.40 -1.14 12.71
C ARG A 77 12.61 0.17 12.61
N SER A 78 12.14 0.52 11.41
CA SER A 78 11.32 1.72 11.19
C SER A 78 10.03 1.70 12.02
N GLN A 79 9.37 0.57 12.10
CA GLN A 79 8.16 0.39 12.90
C GLN A 79 8.44 0.57 14.41
N ARG A 80 9.54 0.00 14.92
CA ARG A 80 9.92 0.16 16.33
C ARG A 80 10.19 1.63 16.68
N ARG A 81 10.91 2.36 15.83
CA ARG A 81 11.15 3.81 15.98
C ARG A 81 9.85 4.61 15.87
N TYR A 82 8.95 4.22 14.97
CA TYR A 82 7.67 4.88 14.85
C TYR A 82 6.84 4.83 16.13
N PHE A 83 6.81 3.68 16.77
CA PHE A 83 6.10 3.48 18.03
C PHE A 83 6.90 3.91 19.27
N GLY A 84 8.17 4.30 19.15
CA GLY A 84 9.02 4.65 20.30
C GLY A 84 9.26 3.49 21.25
N ILE A 85 9.52 2.29 20.70
CA ILE A 85 9.71 1.06 21.48
C ILE A 85 11.10 0.46 21.32
N THR A 86 12.06 1.21 20.77
CA THR A 86 13.44 0.75 20.59
C THR A 86 14.12 0.46 21.92
N GLU A 87 13.82 1.25 22.94
CA GLU A 87 14.31 1.11 24.32
C GLU A 87 13.28 0.46 25.26
N ALA A 88 12.19 -0.10 24.73
CA ALA A 88 11.11 -0.70 25.53
C ALA A 88 11.55 -1.93 26.35
N ARG A 89 12.75 -2.42 26.11
CA ARG A 89 13.39 -3.55 26.80
C ARG A 89 14.86 -3.23 27.05
N SER A 90 15.52 -4.05 27.86
CA SER A 90 16.90 -3.84 28.30
C SER A 90 17.93 -3.88 27.17
N THR A 91 17.63 -4.56 26.07
CA THR A 91 18.51 -4.66 24.90
C THR A 91 17.75 -4.48 23.59
N ALA A 92 18.49 -4.12 22.53
CA ALA A 92 17.92 -4.05 21.18
C ALA A 92 17.35 -5.40 20.72
N ALA A 93 17.99 -6.52 21.09
CA ALA A 93 17.51 -7.86 20.77
C ALA A 93 16.16 -8.14 21.46
N ASP A 94 16.03 -7.82 22.74
CA ASP A 94 14.77 -7.99 23.48
C ASP A 94 13.66 -7.10 22.94
N SER A 95 14.00 -5.87 22.52
CA SER A 95 13.04 -4.97 21.87
C SER A 95 12.57 -5.51 20.51
N ILE A 96 13.43 -6.19 19.75
CA ILE A 96 13.05 -6.86 18.48
C ILE A 96 12.10 -8.03 18.78
N VAL A 97 12.41 -8.87 19.75
CA VAL A 97 11.54 -9.99 20.17
C VAL A 97 10.18 -9.46 20.61
N PHE A 98 10.17 -8.42 21.43
CA PHE A 98 8.95 -7.75 21.89
C PHE A 98 8.11 -7.20 20.72
N ALA A 99 8.73 -6.52 19.77
CA ALA A 99 8.03 -5.97 18.61
C ALA A 99 7.36 -7.08 17.76
N LYS A 100 8.07 -8.21 17.56
CA LYS A 100 7.51 -9.39 16.87
C LYS A 100 6.33 -10.00 17.64
N GLU A 101 6.38 -9.96 18.96
CA GLU A 101 5.26 -10.42 19.80
C GLU A 101 4.04 -9.51 19.64
N GLN A 102 4.22 -8.19 19.59
CA GLN A 102 3.13 -7.25 19.28
C GLN A 102 2.54 -7.50 17.88
N GLY A 103 3.37 -7.84 16.89
CA GLY A 103 2.92 -8.25 15.56
C GLY A 103 2.05 -9.52 15.63
N ARG A 104 2.42 -10.51 16.46
CA ARG A 104 1.58 -11.72 16.68
C ARG A 104 0.25 -11.40 17.33
N LEU A 105 0.19 -10.42 18.24
CA LEU A 105 -1.07 -9.94 18.81
C LEU A 105 -1.95 -9.31 17.74
N ALA A 106 -1.40 -8.51 16.85
CA ALA A 106 -2.14 -7.97 15.70
C ALA A 106 -2.67 -9.09 14.78
N THR A 107 -1.85 -10.10 14.49
CA THR A 107 -2.28 -11.28 13.71
C THR A 107 -3.42 -12.04 14.39
N ALA A 108 -3.34 -12.24 15.71
CA ALA A 108 -4.40 -12.89 16.49
C ALA A 108 -5.70 -12.07 16.46
N ALA A 109 -5.59 -10.74 16.59
CA ALA A 109 -6.74 -9.84 16.51
C ALA A 109 -7.41 -9.89 15.12
N THR A 110 -6.63 -9.87 14.04
CA THR A 110 -7.14 -10.04 12.67
C THR A 110 -7.85 -11.39 12.49
N ARG A 111 -7.27 -12.48 12.98
CA ARG A 111 -7.91 -13.81 12.94
C ARG A 111 -9.23 -13.83 13.72
N ALA A 112 -9.27 -13.22 14.89
CA ALA A 112 -10.47 -13.11 15.69
C ALA A 112 -11.56 -12.25 15.01
N PHE A 113 -11.16 -11.17 14.36
CA PHE A 113 -12.05 -10.28 13.62
C PHE A 113 -12.68 -10.97 12.40
N LEU A 114 -11.93 -11.84 11.72
CA LEU A 114 -12.31 -12.53 10.48
C LEU A 114 -12.81 -13.97 10.69
N GLN A 115 -13.34 -14.30 11.88
CA GLN A 115 -13.87 -15.65 12.18
C GLN A 115 -15.14 -16.01 11.39
N GLN A 116 -15.91 -15.01 11.00
CA GLN A 116 -17.12 -15.17 10.20
C GLN A 116 -16.83 -14.71 8.76
N PRO A 117 -17.64 -15.13 7.78
CA PRO A 117 -17.54 -14.59 6.44
C PRO A 117 -17.59 -13.07 6.44
N PHE A 118 -16.75 -12.44 5.64
CA PHE A 118 -16.50 -11.02 5.61
C PHE A 118 -16.53 -10.47 4.19
N THR A 119 -16.51 -9.16 4.05
CA THR A 119 -16.53 -8.45 2.76
C THR A 119 -15.17 -7.77 2.52
N ILE A 120 -14.69 -7.83 1.29
CA ILE A 120 -13.56 -7.02 0.86
C ILE A 120 -13.98 -6.03 -0.22
N HIS A 121 -13.37 -4.83 -0.21
CA HIS A 121 -13.48 -3.89 -1.33
C HIS A 121 -12.10 -3.75 -1.95
N THR A 122 -11.95 -4.18 -3.20
CA THR A 122 -10.67 -4.20 -3.92
C THR A 122 -10.84 -3.75 -5.36
N SER A 123 -9.79 -3.20 -5.94
CA SER A 123 -9.67 -3.01 -7.39
C SER A 123 -8.65 -3.97 -7.99
N PHE A 124 -8.27 -5.00 -7.23
CA PHE A 124 -7.18 -5.92 -7.59
C PHE A 124 -5.84 -5.20 -7.85
N ALA A 125 -5.69 -3.99 -7.33
CA ALA A 125 -4.44 -3.27 -7.40
C ALA A 125 -3.34 -4.05 -6.68
N ASP A 126 -2.20 -4.21 -7.35
CA ASP A 126 -1.07 -4.98 -6.85
C ASP A 126 -0.51 -4.33 -5.58
N GLY A 127 -0.69 -4.99 -4.47
CA GLY A 127 -0.22 -4.58 -3.13
C GLY A 127 1.20 -5.02 -2.81
N ARG A 128 1.99 -5.27 -3.79
CA ARG A 128 3.31 -5.90 -3.83
C ARG A 128 4.10 -6.04 -2.54
N GLY A 129 4.38 -7.30 -2.29
CA GLY A 129 5.61 -7.78 -1.69
C GLY A 129 6.56 -8.34 -2.75
N ASP A 130 7.15 -9.47 -2.48
CA ASP A 130 7.95 -10.28 -3.41
C ASP A 130 7.13 -10.55 -4.71
N ALA A 131 7.77 -10.43 -5.88
CA ALA A 131 7.16 -10.73 -7.19
C ALA A 131 6.57 -12.16 -7.27
N ARG A 132 7.04 -13.06 -6.40
CA ARG A 132 6.53 -14.44 -6.24
C ARG A 132 5.21 -14.51 -5.48
N PHE A 133 4.87 -13.48 -4.68
CA PHE A 133 3.69 -13.46 -3.83
C PHE A 133 2.86 -12.21 -4.14
N LYS A 134 2.06 -12.27 -5.20
CA LYS A 134 1.16 -11.17 -5.56
C LYS A 134 0.17 -10.91 -4.43
N ARG A 135 0.17 -9.70 -3.92
CA ARG A 135 -0.81 -9.20 -2.95
C ARG A 135 -1.73 -8.20 -3.64
N ILE A 136 -2.99 -8.19 -3.24
CA ILE A 136 -3.94 -7.16 -3.65
C ILE A 136 -4.25 -6.26 -2.46
N TYR A 137 -4.37 -4.95 -2.71
CA TYR A 137 -4.89 -4.04 -1.69
C TYR A 137 -6.39 -4.21 -1.54
N ALA A 138 -6.86 -4.23 -0.28
CA ALA A 138 -8.29 -4.24 0.01
C ALA A 138 -8.62 -3.48 1.31
N PHE A 139 -9.83 -2.90 1.34
CA PHE A 139 -10.54 -2.67 2.58
C PHE A 139 -11.22 -3.97 2.98
N VAL A 140 -11.28 -4.25 4.27
CA VAL A 140 -11.83 -5.51 4.80
C VAL A 140 -12.83 -5.19 5.89
N PHE A 141 -14.06 -5.68 5.75
CA PHE A 141 -15.16 -5.40 6.65
C PHE A 141 -15.73 -6.71 7.19
N ASP A 142 -15.90 -6.78 8.51
CA ASP A 142 -16.57 -7.93 9.12
C ASP A 142 -18.09 -7.98 8.79
N ALA A 143 -18.77 -9.02 9.25
CA ALA A 143 -20.22 -9.20 9.05
C ALA A 143 -21.09 -8.06 9.66
N LYS A 144 -20.50 -7.21 10.50
CA LYS A 144 -21.16 -6.03 11.10
C LYS A 144 -20.81 -4.73 10.38
N GLY A 145 -20.04 -4.82 9.30
CA GLY A 145 -19.56 -3.66 8.54
C GLY A 145 -18.44 -2.86 9.23
N ARG A 146 -17.76 -3.42 10.26
CA ARG A 146 -16.62 -2.76 10.89
C ARG A 146 -15.39 -2.93 10.00
N ASP A 147 -14.63 -1.85 9.82
CA ASP A 147 -13.39 -1.81 9.05
C ASP A 147 -12.23 -2.38 9.88
N LEU A 148 -11.53 -3.40 9.35
CA LEU A 148 -10.40 -4.05 10.01
C LEU A 148 -9.22 -3.11 10.21
N SER A 149 -8.89 -2.25 9.23
CA SER A 149 -7.81 -1.27 9.36
C SER A 149 -8.09 -0.30 10.51
N ALA A 150 -9.31 0.25 10.53
CA ALA A 150 -9.74 1.14 11.59
C ALA A 150 -9.73 0.44 12.97
N TYR A 151 -10.16 -0.83 13.03
CA TYR A 151 -10.12 -1.63 14.25
C TYR A 151 -8.69 -1.81 14.76
N LEU A 152 -7.77 -2.27 13.92
CA LEU A 152 -6.38 -2.52 14.32
C LEU A 152 -5.67 -1.24 14.79
N VAL A 153 -5.90 -0.13 14.11
CA VAL A 153 -5.34 1.18 14.49
C VAL A 153 -5.93 1.66 15.81
N ALA A 154 -7.25 1.56 16.00
CA ALA A 154 -7.93 1.98 17.23
C ALA A 154 -7.52 1.16 18.46
N GLU A 155 -7.17 -0.12 18.28
CA GLU A 155 -6.63 -0.99 19.34
C GLU A 155 -5.12 -0.81 19.55
N GLY A 156 -4.46 0.09 18.79
CA GLY A 156 -3.00 0.32 18.88
C GLY A 156 -2.16 -0.86 18.38
N LEU A 157 -2.72 -1.71 17.52
CA LEU A 157 -2.06 -2.90 16.95
C LEU A 157 -1.44 -2.62 15.57
N ALA A 158 -1.81 -1.50 14.96
CA ALA A 158 -1.27 -1.02 13.70
C ALA A 158 -1.02 0.48 13.75
N ARG A 159 -0.09 0.97 12.92
CA ARG A 159 0.07 2.39 12.63
C ARG A 159 -0.80 2.79 11.43
N ALA A 160 -1.28 4.02 11.41
CA ALA A 160 -1.98 4.63 10.29
C ALA A 160 -0.98 4.96 9.17
N TYR A 161 -0.67 3.98 8.32
CA TYR A 161 0.44 4.07 7.37
C TYR A 161 0.19 3.23 6.11
N GLY A 162 0.78 3.66 5.00
CA GLY A 162 0.78 2.92 3.74
C GLY A 162 -0.13 3.53 2.67
N VAL A 163 -0.51 2.70 1.71
CA VAL A 163 -1.39 3.09 0.60
C VAL A 163 -2.80 3.31 1.13
N SER A 164 -3.44 4.39 0.70
CA SER A 164 -4.83 4.71 0.98
C SER A 164 -5.59 4.92 -0.33
N ARG A 165 -6.91 4.81 -0.29
CA ARG A 165 -7.76 4.99 -1.46
C ARG A 165 -9.12 5.54 -1.03
N SER A 166 -9.86 6.14 -1.98
CA SER A 166 -11.27 6.46 -1.76
C SER A 166 -12.08 5.18 -1.58
N THR A 167 -12.97 5.18 -0.60
CA THR A 167 -13.83 4.04 -0.27
C THR A 167 -15.01 3.94 -1.23
N LEU A 168 -15.68 2.77 -1.29
CA LEU A 168 -16.95 2.64 -2.03
C LEU A 168 -18.07 3.54 -1.50
N ALA A 169 -18.00 3.90 -0.23
CA ALA A 169 -18.95 4.83 0.40
C ALA A 169 -18.73 6.30 0.02
N GLY A 170 -17.70 6.60 -0.79
CA GLY A 170 -17.40 7.96 -1.26
C GLY A 170 -16.49 8.77 -0.33
N GLU A 171 -15.97 8.20 0.77
CA GLU A 171 -14.95 8.82 1.60
C GLU A 171 -13.66 8.94 0.76
N SER A 172 -13.04 10.12 0.69
CA SER A 172 -11.82 10.32 -0.08
C SER A 172 -10.63 9.58 0.55
N ALA A 173 -9.57 9.35 -0.23
CA ALA A 173 -8.34 8.73 0.28
C ALA A 173 -7.70 9.56 1.42
N ASP A 174 -7.80 10.88 1.34
CA ASP A 174 -7.27 11.79 2.36
C ASP A 174 -8.13 11.76 3.64
N ASP A 175 -9.46 11.81 3.51
CA ASP A 175 -10.38 11.70 4.66
C ASP A 175 -10.22 10.34 5.38
N TYR A 176 -10.11 9.25 4.63
CA TYR A 176 -9.88 7.93 5.20
C TYR A 176 -8.54 7.87 5.95
N ARG A 177 -7.48 8.46 5.39
CA ARG A 177 -6.17 8.55 6.04
C ARG A 177 -6.20 9.40 7.30
N GLU A 178 -6.91 10.53 7.28
CA GLU A 178 -7.08 11.40 8.45
C GLU A 178 -7.86 10.69 9.55
N LYS A 179 -8.95 10.03 9.22
CA LYS A 179 -9.71 9.18 10.16
C LYS A 179 -8.84 8.12 10.84
N LEU A 180 -7.99 7.43 10.10
CA LEU A 180 -7.08 6.44 10.70
C LEU A 180 -6.04 7.12 11.63
N ARG A 181 -5.52 8.28 11.26
CA ARG A 181 -4.60 9.06 12.13
C ARG A 181 -5.27 9.52 13.41
N ASP A 182 -6.52 9.92 13.35
CA ASP A 182 -7.29 10.30 14.54
C ASP A 182 -7.50 9.11 15.47
N LEU A 183 -7.80 7.92 14.93
CA LEU A 183 -7.91 6.68 15.69
C LEU A 183 -6.56 6.30 16.33
N GLU A 184 -5.47 6.44 15.59
CA GLU A 184 -4.12 6.21 16.11
C GLU A 184 -3.79 7.15 17.26
N LEU A 185 -4.09 8.45 17.12
CA LEU A 185 -3.87 9.44 18.16
C LEU A 185 -4.68 9.13 19.43
N GLN A 186 -5.91 8.67 19.27
CA GLN A 186 -6.76 8.23 20.38
C GLN A 186 -6.19 6.98 21.07
N ALA A 187 -5.74 5.98 20.28
CA ALA A 187 -5.09 4.78 20.81
C ALA A 187 -3.81 5.14 21.59
N ALA A 188 -2.98 6.02 21.04
CA ALA A 188 -1.77 6.53 21.65
C ALA A 188 -2.06 7.26 22.97
N LYS A 189 -3.03 8.19 22.98
CA LYS A 189 -3.45 8.92 24.18
C LYS A 189 -3.97 8.00 25.29
N ARG A 190 -4.61 6.89 24.92
CA ARG A 190 -5.16 5.91 25.86
C ARG A 190 -4.14 4.83 26.26
N GLY A 191 -2.96 4.80 25.66
CA GLY A 191 -1.95 3.78 25.89
C GLY A 191 -2.43 2.38 25.50
N LEU A 192 -3.07 2.24 24.33
CA LEU A 192 -3.57 0.95 23.86
C LEU A 192 -2.52 0.21 23.02
N GLY A 193 -2.55 -1.12 23.08
CA GLY A 193 -1.70 -1.98 22.28
C GLY A 193 -0.21 -1.64 22.43
N VAL A 194 0.46 -1.40 21.32
CA VAL A 194 1.90 -1.04 21.29
C VAL A 194 2.18 0.27 22.02
N TRP A 195 1.23 1.22 21.98
CA TRP A 195 1.36 2.54 22.61
C TRP A 195 1.47 2.51 24.14
N ALA A 196 1.07 1.42 24.78
CA ALA A 196 1.27 1.20 26.22
C ALA A 196 2.75 1.11 26.62
N PHE A 197 3.63 0.87 25.66
CA PHE A 197 5.06 0.62 25.87
C PHE A 197 5.94 1.70 25.24
N THR A 198 5.33 2.76 24.72
CA THR A 198 6.02 3.88 24.07
C THR A 198 6.83 4.67 25.10
N ASP A 199 8.11 4.89 24.81
CA ASP A 199 8.90 5.91 25.48
C ASP A 199 8.58 7.28 24.87
N TRP A 200 7.71 8.01 25.54
CA TRP A 200 7.23 9.31 25.05
C TRP A 200 8.31 10.39 25.08
N ASP A 201 9.32 10.25 25.93
CA ASP A 201 10.41 11.21 26.01
C ASP A 201 11.39 11.01 24.84
N GLN A 202 11.61 9.78 24.42
CA GLN A 202 12.49 9.42 23.31
C GLN A 202 11.80 9.47 21.94
N LEU A 203 10.49 9.30 21.86
CA LEU A 203 9.75 9.19 20.60
C LEU A 203 9.99 10.34 19.61
N PRO A 204 10.04 11.63 20.01
CA PRO A 204 10.32 12.73 19.09
C PRO A 204 11.69 12.59 18.43
N GLU A 205 12.71 12.20 19.22
CA GLU A 205 14.08 12.00 18.74
C GLU A 205 14.18 10.77 17.82
N GLU A 206 13.58 9.64 18.19
CA GLU A 206 13.56 8.44 17.34
C GLU A 206 12.91 8.72 15.97
N ARG A 207 11.80 9.43 15.97
CA ARG A 207 11.12 9.84 14.72
C ARG A 207 11.94 10.85 13.91
N ARG A 208 12.72 11.69 14.57
CA ARG A 208 13.65 12.61 13.90
C ARG A 208 14.78 11.81 13.24
N LEU A 209 15.42 10.91 13.98
CA LEU A 209 16.50 10.05 13.49
C LEU A 209 16.04 9.20 12.29
N GLU A 210 14.85 8.63 12.37
CA GLU A 210 14.27 7.85 11.26
C GLU A 210 14.11 8.69 9.98
N ARG A 211 13.57 9.91 10.12
CA ARG A 211 13.42 10.81 8.97
C ARG A 211 14.76 11.25 8.39
N ASP A 212 15.75 11.53 9.25
CA ASP A 212 17.06 11.99 8.84
C ASP A 212 17.84 10.84 8.18
N GLU A 213 17.76 9.62 8.73
CA GLU A 213 18.36 8.42 8.13
C GLU A 213 17.70 8.08 6.77
N ALA A 214 16.36 8.11 6.70
CA ALA A 214 15.65 7.88 5.44
C ALA A 214 16.07 8.89 4.36
N ARG A 215 16.22 10.15 4.73
CA ARG A 215 16.72 11.21 3.83
C ARG A 215 18.17 10.98 3.42
N ALA A 216 19.04 10.64 4.36
CA ALA A 216 20.44 10.36 4.08
C ALA A 216 20.62 9.13 3.17
N LEU A 217 19.85 8.06 3.43
CA LEU A 217 19.83 6.88 2.57
C LEU A 217 19.33 7.21 1.15
N GLN A 218 18.31 8.04 1.04
CA GLN A 218 17.83 8.48 -0.27
C GLN A 218 18.87 9.30 -1.05
N GLN A 219 19.69 10.08 -0.33
CA GLN A 219 20.80 10.83 -0.91
C GLN A 219 22.02 9.95 -1.22
N ALA A 220 22.26 8.93 -0.39
CA ALA A 220 23.39 8.01 -0.53
C ALA A 220 23.18 6.93 -1.59
N VAL A 221 21.93 6.69 -1.99
CA VAL A 221 21.66 5.91 -3.20
C VAL A 221 22.24 6.71 -4.36
N ASP A 222 23.44 6.30 -4.82
CA ASP A 222 24.23 6.98 -5.87
C ASP A 222 23.32 7.38 -7.02
N GLY A 223 22.98 8.67 -7.01
CA GLY A 223 22.12 9.31 -7.98
C GLY A 223 20.81 8.63 -8.27
N GLY A 224 20.21 7.81 -7.39
CA GLY A 224 18.89 7.18 -7.63
C GLY A 224 18.74 6.62 -9.05
N THR A 225 19.81 6.63 -9.82
CA THR A 225 19.78 6.37 -11.24
C THR A 225 19.64 4.87 -11.45
N LEU A 226 18.52 4.55 -12.02
CA LEU A 226 18.36 3.28 -12.72
C LEU A 226 19.59 3.03 -13.58
N PRO A 227 20.10 1.81 -13.68
CA PRO A 227 21.17 1.51 -14.60
C PRO A 227 20.89 2.14 -15.96
N PRO A 228 21.91 2.67 -16.67
CA PRO A 228 21.70 3.30 -17.97
C PRO A 228 20.87 2.42 -18.89
N GLY A 229 19.76 2.97 -19.42
CA GLY A 229 18.84 2.24 -20.29
C GLY A 229 17.72 1.47 -19.57
N THR A 230 17.71 1.41 -18.24
CA THR A 230 16.60 0.82 -17.50
C THR A 230 15.44 1.80 -17.42
N ARG A 231 14.23 1.30 -17.69
CA ARG A 231 12.98 2.05 -17.51
C ARG A 231 12.07 1.32 -16.57
N ILE A 232 11.20 2.05 -15.91
CA ILE A 232 10.21 1.53 -14.97
C ILE A 232 8.80 1.73 -15.54
N ASP A 233 8.01 0.66 -15.56
CA ASP A 233 6.58 0.77 -15.81
C ASP A 233 5.87 1.21 -14.53
N PRO A 234 5.33 2.43 -14.45
CA PRO A 234 4.70 2.93 -13.24
C PRO A 234 3.42 2.14 -12.87
N ASN A 235 2.86 1.36 -13.81
CA ASN A 235 1.68 0.54 -13.54
C ASN A 235 2.00 -0.76 -12.82
N THR A 236 3.21 -1.26 -13.02
CA THR A 236 3.61 -2.56 -12.52
C THR A 236 4.75 -2.50 -11.50
N ALA A 237 5.52 -1.44 -11.43
CA ALA A 237 6.65 -1.29 -10.53
C ALA A 237 6.26 -1.43 -9.05
N SER A 238 7.09 -2.09 -8.25
CA SER A 238 6.95 -2.10 -6.80
C SER A 238 7.19 -0.69 -6.22
N ARG A 239 6.81 -0.48 -4.97
CA ARG A 239 7.12 0.76 -4.26
C ARG A 239 8.64 1.03 -4.27
N ASP A 240 9.44 -0.01 -3.96
CA ASP A 240 10.89 0.10 -3.90
C ASP A 240 11.52 0.42 -5.27
N GLU A 241 10.98 -0.13 -6.36
CA GLU A 241 11.38 0.22 -7.71
C GLU A 241 11.02 1.67 -8.06
N LEU A 242 9.82 2.12 -7.68
CA LEU A 242 9.41 3.52 -7.87
C LEU A 242 10.29 4.48 -7.08
N MET A 243 10.70 4.10 -5.88
CA MET A 243 11.61 4.91 -5.04
C MET A 243 13.02 5.04 -5.62
N ARG A 244 13.39 4.25 -6.63
CA ARG A 244 14.65 4.41 -7.39
C ARG A 244 14.57 5.53 -8.44
N LEU A 245 13.38 6.07 -8.69
CA LEU A 245 13.19 7.22 -9.56
C LEU A 245 13.61 8.52 -8.83
N PRO A 246 14.25 9.47 -9.52
CA PRO A 246 14.68 10.72 -8.91
C PRO A 246 13.50 11.49 -8.33
N GLY A 247 13.63 11.95 -7.08
CA GLY A 247 12.60 12.69 -6.37
C GLY A 247 11.38 11.88 -5.90
N VAL A 248 11.35 10.56 -6.14
CA VAL A 248 10.27 9.69 -5.69
C VAL A 248 10.63 9.05 -4.36
N GLY A 249 10.20 9.67 -3.27
CA GLY A 249 10.22 9.06 -1.94
C GLY A 249 9.00 8.16 -1.70
N GLU A 250 8.96 7.51 -0.53
CA GLU A 250 7.93 6.52 -0.19
C GLU A 250 6.50 7.06 -0.33
N ALA A 251 6.24 8.28 0.18
CA ALA A 251 4.92 8.90 0.09
C ALA A 251 4.48 9.13 -1.37
N LEU A 252 5.41 9.50 -2.25
CA LEU A 252 5.12 9.73 -3.65
C LEU A 252 4.97 8.39 -4.40
N ALA A 253 5.78 7.39 -4.09
CA ALA A 253 5.65 6.03 -4.62
C ALA A 253 4.26 5.44 -4.30
N ASN A 254 3.78 5.60 -3.06
CA ASN A 254 2.45 5.18 -2.66
C ASN A 254 1.35 5.88 -3.50
N ARG A 255 1.45 7.21 -3.69
CA ARG A 255 0.49 7.96 -4.52
C ARG A 255 0.52 7.55 -6.00
N ILE A 256 1.70 7.20 -6.52
CA ILE A 256 1.81 6.64 -7.89
C ILE A 256 1.07 5.29 -7.95
N ILE A 257 1.21 4.44 -6.94
CA ILE A 257 0.48 3.16 -6.87
C ILE A 257 -1.03 3.38 -6.79
N GLU A 258 -1.47 4.33 -5.94
CA GLU A 258 -2.89 4.71 -5.80
C GLU A 258 -3.51 5.21 -7.11
N GLY A 259 -2.74 5.99 -7.88
CA GLY A 259 -3.21 6.62 -9.12
C GLY A 259 -3.21 5.74 -10.36
N ARG A 260 -2.83 4.45 -10.26
CA ARG A 260 -2.84 3.51 -11.40
C ARG A 260 -4.24 3.27 -11.94
N PRO A 261 -4.39 3.00 -13.26
CA PRO A 261 -3.36 2.88 -14.29
C PRO A 261 -2.98 4.20 -14.97
N TYR A 262 -1.81 4.21 -15.64
CA TYR A 262 -1.29 5.31 -16.45
C TYR A 262 -1.07 4.83 -17.88
N ALA A 263 -1.58 5.55 -18.87
CA ALA A 263 -1.39 5.21 -20.29
C ALA A 263 -0.14 5.86 -20.89
N LYS A 264 0.28 6.98 -20.35
CA LYS A 264 1.41 7.81 -20.83
C LYS A 264 2.04 8.60 -19.70
N PRO A 265 3.28 9.11 -19.85
CA PRO A 265 3.95 9.90 -18.82
C PRO A 265 3.11 11.07 -18.29
N ALA A 266 2.41 11.79 -19.17
CA ALA A 266 1.58 12.93 -18.79
C ALA A 266 0.45 12.59 -17.79
N ASP A 267 0.04 11.33 -17.70
CA ASP A 267 -1.00 10.92 -16.77
C ASP A 267 -0.54 10.96 -15.30
N LEU A 268 0.77 10.99 -15.07
CA LEU A 268 1.35 11.14 -13.73
C LEU A 268 1.18 12.56 -13.16
N ASP A 269 0.85 13.56 -13.97
CA ASP A 269 0.57 14.93 -13.51
C ASP A 269 -0.62 15.00 -12.53
N ARG A 270 -1.53 14.02 -12.59
CA ARG A 270 -2.64 13.90 -11.62
C ARG A 270 -2.22 13.42 -10.23
N VAL A 271 -0.97 12.95 -10.07
CA VAL A 271 -0.46 12.47 -8.79
C VAL A 271 -0.02 13.65 -7.94
N PRO A 272 -0.64 13.89 -6.77
CA PRO A 272 -0.24 14.98 -5.89
C PRO A 272 1.24 14.88 -5.52
N GLY A 273 2.01 15.91 -5.84
CA GLY A 273 3.47 15.95 -5.63
C GLY A 273 4.30 15.70 -6.90
N ILE A 274 3.69 15.35 -8.02
CA ILE A 274 4.33 15.34 -9.33
C ILE A 274 3.97 16.64 -10.05
N GLY A 275 4.91 17.56 -10.10
CA GLY A 275 4.79 18.78 -10.91
C GLY A 275 5.53 18.65 -12.24
N ALA A 276 5.40 19.69 -13.09
CA ALA A 276 6.00 19.72 -14.42
C ALA A 276 7.54 19.49 -14.43
N ALA A 277 8.26 19.90 -13.38
CA ALA A 277 9.69 19.65 -13.23
C ALA A 277 9.96 18.16 -12.99
N THR A 278 9.31 17.57 -12.01
CA THR A 278 9.43 16.15 -11.67
C THR A 278 9.01 15.28 -12.86
N LEU A 279 7.90 15.61 -13.53
CA LEU A 279 7.44 14.87 -14.70
C LEU A 279 8.47 14.86 -15.83
N ARG A 280 9.16 15.97 -16.07
CA ARG A 280 10.22 16.04 -17.08
C ARG A 280 11.42 15.13 -16.73
N GLU A 281 11.79 15.07 -15.46
CA GLU A 281 12.88 14.20 -14.98
C GLU A 281 12.50 12.73 -15.05
N LEU A 282 11.26 12.38 -14.73
CA LEU A 282 10.77 11.00 -14.73
C LEU A 282 10.52 10.45 -16.13
N THR A 283 10.01 11.26 -17.05
CA THR A 283 9.59 10.81 -18.40
C THR A 283 10.60 9.92 -19.13
N PRO A 284 11.90 10.22 -19.19
CA PRO A 284 12.88 9.37 -19.88
C PRO A 284 13.14 8.04 -19.18
N LEU A 285 12.79 7.93 -17.89
CA LEU A 285 13.00 6.75 -17.04
C LEU A 285 11.77 5.85 -16.97
N LEU A 286 10.68 6.23 -17.64
CA LEU A 286 9.43 5.47 -17.61
C LEU A 286 9.22 4.70 -18.91
N GLU A 287 8.61 3.54 -18.79
CA GLU A 287 8.07 2.79 -19.92
C GLU A 287 6.59 2.52 -19.73
N PHE A 288 5.88 2.48 -20.85
CA PHE A 288 4.47 2.18 -20.90
C PHE A 288 4.29 1.10 -21.98
N PRO A 289 4.02 -0.16 -21.62
CA PRO A 289 3.83 -1.24 -22.59
C PRO A 289 2.76 -0.84 -23.60
N ARG A 290 3.09 -0.90 -24.87
CA ARG A 290 2.12 -0.67 -25.95
C ARG A 290 1.10 -1.80 -25.91
N GLY A 291 -0.05 -1.52 -25.33
CA GLY A 291 -1.30 -2.24 -25.57
C GLY A 291 -1.26 -3.76 -25.40
N THR A 292 -1.33 -4.23 -24.14
CA THR A 292 -2.01 -5.48 -23.81
C THR A 292 -2.87 -5.27 -22.56
N ALA A 293 -3.79 -4.34 -22.63
CA ALA A 293 -4.93 -4.36 -21.74
C ALA A 293 -5.87 -5.45 -22.25
N LYS A 294 -5.62 -6.71 -21.89
CA LYS A 294 -6.65 -7.72 -21.92
C LYS A 294 -7.59 -7.39 -20.77
N PRO A 295 -8.86 -7.10 -21.02
CA PRO A 295 -9.80 -6.90 -19.93
C PRO A 295 -9.86 -8.19 -19.11
N PRO A 296 -10.09 -8.11 -17.79
CA PRO A 296 -10.35 -9.30 -16.98
C PRO A 296 -11.51 -10.06 -17.60
N ALA A 297 -11.34 -11.36 -17.77
CA ALA A 297 -12.41 -12.24 -18.20
C ALA A 297 -13.57 -12.11 -17.20
N ARG A 298 -14.79 -11.97 -17.75
CA ARG A 298 -16.03 -11.92 -16.98
C ARG A 298 -16.26 -13.20 -16.21
#